data_c8b189d9d0263f6ad8af7542c9f3da10
#
_entry.id   c8b189d9d0263f6ad8af7542c9f3da10
#
_cell.length_a   1.000
_cell.length_b   1.000
_cell.length_c   1.000
_cell.angle_alpha   90.00
_cell.angle_beta   90.00
_cell.angle_gamma   90.00
#
_symmetry.space_group_name_H-M   'P 1'
#
loop_
_entity.id
_entity.type
_entity.pdbx_description
1 polymer ?
#
loop_
_entity_poly.entity_id
_entity_poly.type
_entity_poly.pdbx_seq_one_letter_code
_entity_poly.pdbx_strand_id
1 'polypeptide(L)'
;MSTLSIALTGNPNTGKSTIFNELTGARQKIGNWPGVTVEKKVGITTHKDKKITVIDLPGTYSLSANSSEEKIVVDYLKQNKMDVVLNIIDTSCIQRNLFLTLQLLEMKVPLLLDLNMQDEAKRNGISVSKKKLRELLGYPVVKTTGKKSESIRNLLDFIDIINMDSYQPSDRLKAYLDKIEAIRRENPDSDEMVIKARYDFIDEIVSEAVTFKSMGESFNDKADKILANGVLALPIFLAILYGVFQITFEWIGQPISDAMQEFISGPFTDYVSEALAEAEVAGWMQSLIVDGIIGGVGAVIIFVPLIFILFFCLSFLDGTGYMARVAFIMDPVMRRAGLSGKSVMPLMMGFGCGVPSIIGARAMDSNKDRLLAIMAAPFLTCGAKLPIMALFAAMFFPDDAANVVFVMYIVGVVMAIISTKLLSASVLKGENTAFMLELPPYRIPDMKSVLLETWDKGKGYLVKAGTIIFAGCVLIWFLGDFNSSGMVEDMSESFLASIGSAVAVIFAFHGFGSWETGAAVISGILAKESIVSTIGVLYGLADVSADAEDAVETAELLMTTGMGSAFTALSAISFMIFSQLYTPCITALGTIKKEAGGAKWMVFSALYMFAVAWIVSLIVYQVGRLLGFE
;
A
#
# COMPACT_ATOMS: atom_id res chain seq x y z
N MET A 1 -22.08 39.76 -11.25
CA MET A 1 -22.06 38.74 -10.21
C MET A 1 -20.76 38.90 -9.42
N SER A 2 -20.84 39.15 -8.13
CA SER A 2 -19.65 39.15 -7.25
C SER A 2 -19.15 37.72 -7.12
N THR A 3 -17.84 37.54 -7.21
CA THR A 3 -17.19 36.23 -7.06
C THR A 3 -16.59 36.15 -5.68
N LEU A 4 -16.91 35.09 -4.93
CA LEU A 4 -16.37 34.82 -3.60
C LEU A 4 -15.41 33.62 -3.68
N SER A 5 -14.24 33.73 -3.07
CA SER A 5 -13.24 32.66 -3.03
C SER A 5 -13.11 32.07 -1.62
N ILE A 6 -13.26 30.76 -1.49
CA ILE A 6 -13.20 30.03 -0.23
C ILE A 6 -12.10 28.96 -0.33
N ALA A 7 -11.17 28.97 0.61
CA ALA A 7 -10.22 27.88 0.77
C ALA A 7 -10.68 27.00 1.94
N LEU A 8 -10.82 25.68 1.68
CA LEU A 8 -11.08 24.71 2.74
C LEU A 8 -9.75 24.19 3.28
N THR A 9 -9.60 24.24 4.59
CA THR A 9 -8.44 23.68 5.30
C THR A 9 -8.92 22.88 6.52
N GLY A 10 -8.07 22.09 7.11
CA GLY A 10 -8.35 21.28 8.29
C GLY A 10 -7.48 20.04 8.36
N ASN A 11 -7.48 19.41 9.52
CA ASN A 11 -6.74 18.18 9.73
C ASN A 11 -7.26 17.06 8.80
N PRO A 12 -6.47 16.05 8.50
CA PRO A 12 -6.97 14.84 7.85
C PRO A 12 -8.17 14.25 8.62
N ASN A 13 -9.13 13.66 7.90
CA ASN A 13 -10.32 13.00 8.46
C ASN A 13 -11.34 13.89 9.19
N THR A 14 -11.23 15.22 9.13
CA THR A 14 -12.23 16.15 9.72
C THR A 14 -13.54 16.26 8.93
N GLY A 15 -13.67 15.52 7.81
CA GLY A 15 -14.83 15.60 6.92
C GLY A 15 -14.72 16.70 5.86
N LYS A 16 -13.54 17.24 5.61
CA LYS A 16 -13.25 18.29 4.61
C LYS A 16 -13.76 17.94 3.21
N SER A 17 -13.41 16.75 2.70
CA SER A 17 -13.87 16.29 1.38
C SER A 17 -15.39 16.09 1.31
N THR A 18 -16.02 15.69 2.40
CA THR A 18 -17.49 15.58 2.48
C THR A 18 -18.13 16.95 2.33
N ILE A 19 -17.66 17.94 3.08
CA ILE A 19 -18.16 19.32 3.00
C ILE A 19 -17.88 19.91 1.62
N PHE A 20 -16.71 19.68 1.04
CA PHE A 20 -16.36 20.12 -0.31
C PHE A 20 -17.33 19.56 -1.35
N ASN A 21 -17.61 18.24 -1.30
CA ASN A 21 -18.52 17.58 -2.24
C ASN A 21 -19.96 18.08 -2.09
N GLU A 22 -20.43 18.29 -0.87
CA GLU A 22 -21.77 18.84 -0.60
C GLU A 22 -21.90 20.30 -1.04
N LEU A 23 -20.84 21.11 -0.89
CA LEU A 23 -20.81 22.51 -1.33
C LEU A 23 -20.83 22.64 -2.86
N THR A 24 -20.09 21.76 -3.57
CA THR A 24 -19.80 21.92 -5.00
C THR A 24 -20.60 20.98 -5.91
N GLY A 25 -21.16 19.91 -5.35
CA GLY A 25 -21.86 18.87 -6.11
C GLY A 25 -20.96 18.22 -7.17
N ALA A 26 -21.53 17.93 -8.37
CA ALA A 26 -20.81 17.33 -9.48
C ALA A 26 -19.91 18.32 -10.27
N ARG A 27 -19.85 19.58 -9.90
CA ARG A 27 -19.11 20.63 -10.64
C ARG A 27 -17.70 20.84 -10.09
N GLN A 28 -16.86 19.83 -10.27
CA GLN A 28 -15.48 19.83 -9.76
C GLN A 28 -14.47 19.76 -10.92
N LYS A 29 -13.36 20.48 -10.78
CA LYS A 29 -12.16 20.30 -11.61
C LYS A 29 -11.08 19.67 -10.77
N ILE A 30 -10.60 18.52 -11.19
CA ILE A 30 -9.52 17.77 -10.51
C ILE A 30 -8.25 17.95 -11.33
N GLY A 31 -7.16 18.25 -10.68
CA GLY A 31 -5.82 18.38 -11.26
C GLY A 31 -4.78 18.06 -10.18
N ASN A 32 -3.51 18.31 -10.46
CA ASN A 32 -2.45 18.20 -9.45
C ASN A 32 -1.95 19.59 -9.08
N TRP A 33 -1.45 19.72 -7.86
CA TRP A 33 -0.73 20.92 -7.47
C TRP A 33 0.59 21.00 -8.26
N PRO A 34 1.05 22.19 -8.68
CA PRO A 34 2.26 22.34 -9.47
C PRO A 34 3.48 21.70 -8.79
N GLY A 35 4.19 20.83 -9.50
CA GLY A 35 5.43 20.21 -9.05
C GLY A 35 5.31 19.04 -8.08
N VAL A 36 4.08 18.61 -7.74
CA VAL A 36 3.83 17.51 -6.82
C VAL A 36 2.69 16.60 -7.28
N THR A 37 2.62 15.39 -6.74
CA THR A 37 1.57 14.39 -7.05
C THR A 37 0.30 14.54 -6.21
N VAL A 38 0.17 15.64 -5.46
CA VAL A 38 -0.99 15.91 -4.61
C VAL A 38 -2.14 16.46 -5.45
N GLU A 39 -3.33 15.90 -5.28
CA GLU A 39 -4.53 16.33 -6.01
C GLU A 39 -4.99 17.74 -5.60
N LYS A 40 -5.28 18.56 -6.60
CA LYS A 40 -5.95 19.87 -6.45
C LYS A 40 -7.40 19.75 -6.89
N LYS A 41 -8.32 20.06 -5.99
CA LYS A 41 -9.76 20.09 -6.28
C LYS A 41 -10.28 21.53 -6.21
N VAL A 42 -10.91 21.96 -7.27
CA VAL A 42 -11.56 23.27 -7.36
C VAL A 42 -13.00 23.06 -7.77
N GLY A 43 -13.93 23.50 -6.96
CA GLY A 43 -15.35 23.46 -7.22
C GLY A 43 -15.95 24.85 -7.43
N ILE A 44 -17.01 24.92 -8.19
CA ILE A 44 -17.77 26.16 -8.40
C ILE A 44 -19.23 25.89 -8.05
N THR A 45 -19.76 26.69 -7.14
CA THR A 45 -21.18 26.68 -6.80
C THR A 45 -21.79 28.05 -6.95
N THR A 46 -23.11 28.13 -7.03
CA THR A 46 -23.83 29.41 -7.09
C THR A 46 -24.83 29.45 -5.94
N HIS A 47 -24.78 30.49 -5.13
CA HIS A 47 -25.70 30.71 -4.03
C HIS A 47 -26.18 32.16 -4.03
N LYS A 48 -27.49 32.39 -4.05
CA LYS A 48 -28.15 33.74 -4.04
C LYS A 48 -27.44 34.75 -4.99
N ASP A 49 -27.33 34.41 -6.26
CA ASP A 49 -26.71 35.24 -7.33
C ASP A 49 -25.20 35.55 -7.19
N LYS A 50 -24.52 34.97 -6.19
CA LYS A 50 -23.07 35.00 -6.06
C LYS A 50 -22.45 33.71 -6.58
N LYS A 51 -21.37 33.85 -7.33
CA LYS A 51 -20.53 32.73 -7.76
C LYS A 51 -19.48 32.47 -6.71
N ILE A 52 -19.47 31.27 -6.14
CA ILE A 52 -18.54 30.87 -5.09
C ILE A 52 -17.57 29.86 -5.68
N THR A 53 -16.28 30.16 -5.60
CA THR A 53 -15.20 29.25 -5.96
C THR A 53 -14.64 28.63 -4.68
N VAL A 54 -14.70 27.30 -4.59
CA VAL A 54 -14.24 26.55 -3.43
C VAL A 54 -12.98 25.78 -3.81
N ILE A 55 -11.91 25.97 -3.06
CA ILE A 55 -10.63 25.31 -3.28
C ILE A 55 -10.38 24.37 -2.11
N ASP A 56 -10.19 23.06 -2.39
CA ASP A 56 -9.85 22.06 -1.39
C ASP A 56 -8.33 22.01 -1.22
N LEU A 57 -7.85 22.49 -0.06
CA LEU A 57 -6.44 22.37 0.30
C LEU A 57 -6.14 21.00 0.89
N PRO A 58 -4.92 20.46 0.73
CA PRO A 58 -4.52 19.22 1.38
C PRO A 58 -4.78 19.25 2.89
N GLY A 59 -5.19 18.10 3.47
CA GLY A 59 -5.34 17.98 4.93
C GLY A 59 -3.98 17.95 5.59
N THR A 60 -3.76 18.82 6.59
CA THR A 60 -2.48 18.92 7.30
C THR A 60 -2.71 19.02 8.80
N TYR A 61 -1.76 18.52 9.58
CA TYR A 61 -1.80 18.64 11.04
C TYR A 61 -1.10 19.90 11.53
N SER A 62 -0.16 20.40 10.74
CA SER A 62 0.59 21.61 11.04
C SER A 62 0.96 22.39 9.77
N LEU A 63 1.48 23.61 9.94
CA LEU A 63 1.99 24.46 8.85
C LEU A 63 3.52 24.64 8.97
N SER A 64 4.22 23.64 9.49
CA SER A 64 5.68 23.67 9.71
C SER A 64 6.49 23.47 8.41
N ALA A 65 5.82 23.26 7.27
CA ALA A 65 6.42 23.03 5.96
C ALA A 65 7.35 21.79 5.88
N ASN A 66 7.13 20.80 6.74
CA ASN A 66 7.91 19.57 6.79
C ASN A 66 7.45 18.54 5.74
N SER A 67 6.17 18.56 5.35
CA SER A 67 5.61 17.71 4.30
C SER A 67 5.31 18.49 3.02
N SER A 68 5.12 17.78 1.90
CA SER A 68 4.71 18.40 0.63
C SER A 68 3.34 19.05 0.72
N GLU A 69 2.42 18.43 1.46
CA GLU A 69 1.08 18.94 1.71
C GLU A 69 1.10 20.23 2.53
N GLU A 70 1.89 20.26 3.60
CA GLU A 70 2.04 21.46 4.44
C GLU A 70 2.60 22.64 3.65
N LYS A 71 3.64 22.40 2.82
CA LYS A 71 4.21 23.43 1.94
C LYS A 71 3.18 24.00 0.98
N ILE A 72 2.37 23.13 0.35
CA ILE A 72 1.31 23.57 -0.56
C ILE A 72 0.33 24.50 0.15
N VAL A 73 -0.13 24.14 1.36
CA VAL A 73 -1.09 24.94 2.13
C VAL A 73 -0.48 26.30 2.48
N VAL A 74 0.74 26.31 3.00
CA VAL A 74 1.44 27.55 3.40
C VAL A 74 1.67 28.46 2.19
N ASP A 75 2.20 27.91 1.10
CA ASP A 75 2.51 28.69 -0.11
C ASP A 75 1.23 29.23 -0.75
N TYR A 76 0.18 28.40 -0.80
CA TYR A 76 -1.09 28.83 -1.36
C TYR A 76 -1.75 29.95 -0.57
N LEU A 77 -1.81 29.84 0.77
CA LEU A 77 -2.39 30.88 1.63
C LEU A 77 -1.57 32.16 1.65
N LYS A 78 -0.24 32.09 1.47
CA LYS A 78 0.63 33.29 1.36
C LYS A 78 0.50 34.01 0.00
N GLN A 79 0.34 33.24 -1.09
CA GLN A 79 0.36 33.79 -2.44
C GLN A 79 -1.02 34.27 -2.93
N ASN A 80 -2.10 33.75 -2.36
CA ASN A 80 -3.46 34.01 -2.82
C ASN A 80 -4.29 34.69 -1.72
N LYS A 81 -4.91 35.83 -2.05
CA LYS A 81 -5.92 36.43 -1.18
C LYS A 81 -7.23 35.65 -1.30
N MET A 82 -7.67 35.07 -0.20
CA MET A 82 -8.98 34.41 -0.07
C MET A 82 -9.94 35.33 0.64
N ASP A 83 -11.21 35.31 0.25
CA ASP A 83 -12.25 36.05 0.97
C ASP A 83 -12.58 35.36 2.30
N VAL A 84 -12.53 34.01 2.31
CA VAL A 84 -12.75 33.20 3.51
C VAL A 84 -11.83 31.98 3.48
N VAL A 85 -11.17 31.71 4.59
CA VAL A 85 -10.49 30.44 4.87
C VAL A 85 -11.34 29.65 5.85
N LEU A 86 -12.00 28.59 5.37
CA LEU A 86 -12.87 27.73 6.18
C LEU A 86 -12.04 26.61 6.78
N ASN A 87 -11.78 26.70 8.08
CA ASN A 87 -11.08 25.65 8.82
C ASN A 87 -12.07 24.66 9.41
N ILE A 88 -12.05 23.43 8.90
CA ILE A 88 -12.95 22.36 9.32
C ILE A 88 -12.32 21.59 10.48
N ILE A 89 -12.97 21.65 11.62
CA ILE A 89 -12.53 21.11 12.90
C ILE A 89 -13.38 19.90 13.24
N ASP A 90 -12.74 18.76 13.51
CA ASP A 90 -13.42 17.65 14.15
C ASP A 90 -13.69 17.99 15.62
N THR A 91 -14.97 18.20 15.95
CA THR A 91 -15.39 18.57 17.31
C THR A 91 -15.12 17.45 18.31
N SER A 92 -15.04 16.18 17.88
CA SER A 92 -14.75 15.05 18.76
C SER A 92 -13.29 15.03 19.23
N CYS A 93 -12.39 15.69 18.46
CA CYS A 93 -10.94 15.80 18.71
C CYS A 93 -10.48 17.26 18.69
N ILE A 94 -11.29 18.16 19.28
CA ILE A 94 -11.10 19.62 19.16
C ILE A 94 -9.73 20.11 19.63
N GLN A 95 -9.22 19.63 20.77
CA GLN A 95 -7.94 20.05 21.35
C GLN A 95 -6.81 19.98 20.31
N ARG A 96 -6.76 18.91 19.55
CA ARG A 96 -5.74 18.70 18.54
C ARG A 96 -5.98 19.52 17.27
N ASN A 97 -7.23 19.68 16.86
CA ASN A 97 -7.56 20.50 15.69
C ASN A 97 -7.30 21.99 15.91
N LEU A 98 -7.32 22.44 17.16
CA LEU A 98 -6.96 23.82 17.52
C LEU A 98 -5.49 24.13 17.26
N PHE A 99 -4.60 23.15 17.19
CA PHE A 99 -3.18 23.38 16.87
C PHE A 99 -3.01 24.00 15.47
N LEU A 100 -3.64 23.41 14.45
CA LEU A 100 -3.66 23.98 13.10
C LEU A 100 -4.41 25.33 13.09
N THR A 101 -5.50 25.43 13.85
CA THR A 101 -6.28 26.68 13.97
C THR A 101 -5.40 27.84 14.44
N LEU A 102 -4.58 27.63 15.48
CA LEU A 102 -3.68 28.67 15.98
C LEU A 102 -2.63 29.07 14.95
N GLN A 103 -2.08 28.11 14.21
CA GLN A 103 -1.11 28.43 13.15
C GLN A 103 -1.75 29.25 12.00
N LEU A 104 -3.01 28.97 11.65
CA LEU A 104 -3.75 29.78 10.68
C LEU A 104 -4.00 31.21 11.22
N LEU A 105 -4.31 31.34 12.51
CA LEU A 105 -4.45 32.64 13.17
C LEU A 105 -3.13 33.42 13.23
N GLU A 106 -2.00 32.74 13.45
CA GLU A 106 -0.65 33.31 13.37
C GLU A 106 -0.35 33.85 11.95
N MET A 107 -0.91 33.23 10.89
CA MET A 107 -0.80 33.71 9.51
C MET A 107 -1.73 34.90 9.19
N LYS A 108 -2.62 35.28 10.11
CA LYS A 108 -3.57 36.42 9.95
C LYS A 108 -4.48 36.27 8.72
N VAL A 109 -4.91 35.03 8.40
CA VAL A 109 -5.85 34.76 7.30
C VAL A 109 -7.31 35.05 7.72
N PRO A 110 -8.24 35.36 6.79
CA PRO A 110 -9.66 35.57 7.09
C PRO A 110 -10.34 34.25 7.47
N LEU A 111 -10.26 33.86 8.76
CA LEU A 111 -10.57 32.53 9.24
C LEU A 111 -12.01 32.40 9.71
N LEU A 112 -12.74 31.42 9.16
CA LEU A 112 -14.03 30.94 9.65
C LEU A 112 -13.84 29.52 10.21
N LEU A 113 -14.23 29.32 11.46
CA LEU A 113 -14.13 28.03 12.15
C LEU A 113 -15.41 27.23 11.96
N ASP A 114 -15.30 26.03 11.42
CA ASP A 114 -16.42 25.09 11.28
C ASP A 114 -16.25 23.89 12.21
N LEU A 115 -17.04 23.81 13.25
CA LEU A 115 -17.11 22.69 14.18
C LEU A 115 -17.94 21.57 13.56
N ASN A 116 -17.30 20.70 12.80
CA ASN A 116 -17.94 19.56 12.15
C ASN A 116 -18.02 18.34 13.09
N MET A 117 -18.66 17.25 12.64
CA MET A 117 -18.85 15.99 13.40
C MET A 117 -19.55 16.18 14.76
N GLN A 118 -20.55 17.06 14.82
CA GLN A 118 -21.32 17.32 16.04
C GLN A 118 -22.04 16.08 16.59
N ASP A 119 -22.46 15.17 15.73
CA ASP A 119 -23.07 13.89 16.09
C ASP A 119 -22.07 12.97 16.80
N GLU A 120 -20.84 12.91 16.35
CA GLU A 120 -19.76 12.11 16.95
C GLU A 120 -19.30 12.71 18.27
N ALA A 121 -19.10 14.03 18.33
CA ALA A 121 -18.81 14.74 19.57
C ALA A 121 -19.88 14.50 20.65
N LYS A 122 -21.16 14.57 20.27
CA LYS A 122 -22.26 14.29 21.19
C LYS A 122 -22.28 12.86 21.69
N ARG A 123 -21.96 11.87 20.84
CA ARG A 123 -21.81 10.46 21.24
C ARG A 123 -20.67 10.28 22.23
N ASN A 124 -19.58 11.03 22.08
CA ASN A 124 -18.40 10.98 22.95
C ASN A 124 -18.55 11.88 24.20
N GLY A 125 -19.74 12.45 24.45
CA GLY A 125 -19.99 13.31 25.59
C GLY A 125 -19.27 14.68 25.53
N ILE A 126 -18.79 15.07 24.33
CA ILE A 126 -18.06 16.33 24.13
C ILE A 126 -19.05 17.40 23.65
N SER A 127 -19.08 18.51 24.34
CA SER A 127 -19.89 19.67 23.96
C SER A 127 -19.03 20.93 23.92
N VAL A 128 -19.01 21.59 22.76
CA VAL A 128 -18.24 22.83 22.53
C VAL A 128 -19.19 24.01 22.48
N SER A 129 -18.89 25.03 23.30
CA SER A 129 -19.62 26.28 23.31
C SER A 129 -19.15 27.19 22.18
N LYS A 130 -19.94 27.31 21.10
CA LYS A 130 -19.71 28.24 19.99
C LYS A 130 -19.49 29.68 20.48
N LYS A 131 -20.26 30.13 21.49
CA LYS A 131 -20.19 31.50 22.04
C LYS A 131 -18.84 31.73 22.71
N LYS A 132 -18.45 30.85 23.63
CA LYS A 132 -17.17 30.98 24.35
C LYS A 132 -15.96 30.91 23.40
N LEU A 133 -15.99 29.97 22.44
CA LEU A 133 -14.89 29.84 21.47
C LEU A 133 -14.74 31.11 20.61
N ARG A 134 -15.87 31.74 20.22
CA ARG A 134 -15.86 33.02 19.53
C ARG A 134 -15.34 34.17 20.42
N GLU A 135 -15.71 34.19 21.68
CA GLU A 135 -15.24 35.20 22.65
C GLU A 135 -13.74 35.08 22.89
N LEU A 136 -13.21 33.82 22.98
CA LEU A 136 -11.80 33.57 23.24
C LEU A 136 -10.91 33.87 22.03
N LEU A 137 -11.38 33.59 20.80
CA LEU A 137 -10.58 33.77 19.60
C LEU A 137 -10.88 35.11 18.86
N GLY A 138 -12.10 35.65 18.98
CA GLY A 138 -12.52 36.83 18.23
C GLY A 138 -13.00 36.54 16.80
N TYR A 139 -12.99 35.30 16.37
CA TYR A 139 -13.34 34.85 15.01
C TYR A 139 -14.69 34.17 14.94
N PRO A 140 -15.37 34.16 13.76
CA PRO A 140 -16.66 33.53 13.60
C PRO A 140 -16.54 32.01 13.70
N VAL A 141 -17.53 31.39 14.34
CA VAL A 141 -17.63 29.95 14.54
C VAL A 141 -18.98 29.46 14.06
N VAL A 142 -19.02 28.41 13.27
CA VAL A 142 -20.24 27.69 12.85
C VAL A 142 -20.19 26.25 13.34
N LYS A 143 -21.34 25.57 13.32
CA LYS A 143 -21.44 24.16 13.66
C LYS A 143 -22.05 23.43 12.47
N THR A 144 -21.42 22.37 12.01
CA THR A 144 -21.94 21.54 10.91
C THR A 144 -21.98 20.06 11.26
N THR A 145 -22.71 19.33 10.44
CA THR A 145 -22.67 17.88 10.36
C THR A 145 -22.66 17.58 8.86
N GLY A 146 -21.49 17.30 8.33
CA GLY A 146 -21.23 17.25 6.88
C GLY A 146 -22.11 16.29 6.07
N LYS A 147 -22.78 15.34 6.73
CA LYS A 147 -23.75 14.42 6.10
C LYS A 147 -25.18 15.00 5.98
N LYS A 148 -25.45 16.18 6.55
CA LYS A 148 -26.76 16.82 6.52
C LYS A 148 -26.77 18.02 5.59
N SER A 149 -27.43 17.93 4.45
CA SER A 149 -27.53 18.99 3.44
C SER A 149 -28.09 20.31 4.01
N GLU A 150 -28.99 20.26 5.02
CA GLU A 150 -29.49 21.45 5.71
C GLU A 150 -28.35 22.21 6.44
N SER A 151 -27.44 21.48 7.08
CA SER A 151 -26.30 22.04 7.78
C SER A 151 -25.37 22.81 6.81
N ILE A 152 -25.19 22.28 5.61
CA ILE A 152 -24.37 22.90 4.58
C ILE A 152 -25.04 24.13 3.96
N ARG A 153 -26.36 24.12 3.78
CA ARG A 153 -27.11 25.33 3.35
C ARG A 153 -26.96 26.45 4.36
N ASN A 154 -27.09 26.16 5.65
CA ASN A 154 -26.90 27.15 6.73
C ASN A 154 -25.47 27.71 6.73
N LEU A 155 -24.46 26.88 6.41
CA LEU A 155 -23.08 27.33 6.24
C LEU A 155 -22.95 28.31 5.07
N LEU A 156 -23.54 28.00 3.91
CA LEU A 156 -23.52 28.87 2.73
C LEU A 156 -24.25 30.20 3.01
N ASP A 157 -25.41 30.15 3.66
CA ASP A 157 -26.16 31.36 4.07
C ASP A 157 -25.32 32.23 5.01
N PHE A 158 -24.58 31.62 5.94
CA PHE A 158 -23.67 32.35 6.83
C PHE A 158 -22.49 32.97 6.09
N ILE A 159 -21.87 32.24 5.16
CA ILE A 159 -20.76 32.75 4.34
C ILE A 159 -21.21 33.88 3.42
N ASP A 160 -22.47 33.88 2.95
CA ASP A 160 -23.00 34.91 2.08
C ASP A 160 -23.15 36.28 2.78
N ILE A 161 -23.44 36.29 4.07
CA ILE A 161 -23.69 37.51 4.85
C ILE A 161 -22.50 37.95 5.70
N ILE A 162 -21.49 37.10 5.87
CA ILE A 162 -20.35 37.40 6.73
C ILE A 162 -19.44 38.43 6.09
N ASN A 163 -19.05 39.42 6.89
CA ASN A 163 -17.95 40.33 6.54
C ASN A 163 -16.75 39.98 7.44
N MET A 164 -15.72 39.36 6.85
CA MET A 164 -14.54 38.92 7.60
C MET A 164 -13.73 40.09 8.18
N ASP A 165 -13.76 41.26 7.53
CA ASP A 165 -13.05 42.47 8.01
C ASP A 165 -13.61 43.02 9.34
N SER A 166 -14.83 42.64 9.68
CA SER A 166 -15.47 43.05 10.97
C SER A 166 -14.99 42.25 12.17
N TYR A 167 -14.26 41.14 11.96
CA TYR A 167 -13.76 40.30 13.03
C TYR A 167 -12.31 40.65 13.38
N GLN A 168 -12.05 40.81 14.66
CA GLN A 168 -10.72 41.15 15.19
C GLN A 168 -10.31 40.12 16.25
N PRO A 169 -9.02 39.80 16.35
CA PRO A 169 -8.52 38.96 17.43
C PRO A 169 -8.98 39.46 18.80
N SER A 170 -9.40 38.56 19.67
CA SER A 170 -9.71 38.89 21.08
C SER A 170 -8.44 39.37 21.78
N ASP A 171 -8.58 40.05 22.91
CA ASP A 171 -7.42 40.52 23.68
C ASP A 171 -6.56 39.33 24.18
N ARG A 172 -7.17 38.19 24.48
CA ARG A 172 -6.46 36.95 24.83
C ARG A 172 -5.65 36.40 23.65
N LEU A 173 -6.25 36.35 22.48
CA LEU A 173 -5.55 35.92 21.27
C LEU A 173 -4.42 36.86 20.89
N LYS A 174 -4.61 38.19 21.06
CA LYS A 174 -3.54 39.16 20.85
C LYS A 174 -2.35 38.93 21.80
N ALA A 175 -2.63 38.75 23.09
CA ALA A 175 -1.58 38.44 24.08
C ALA A 175 -0.82 37.15 23.74
N TYR A 176 -1.54 36.11 23.25
CA TYR A 176 -0.92 34.90 22.75
C TYR A 176 -0.03 35.15 21.52
N LEU A 177 -0.52 35.90 20.53
CA LEU A 177 0.24 36.23 19.32
C LEU A 177 1.50 37.03 19.64
N ASP A 178 1.40 38.00 20.54
CA ASP A 178 2.54 38.80 21.02
C ASP A 178 3.58 37.93 21.73
N LYS A 179 3.13 36.94 22.52
CA LYS A 179 4.00 35.95 23.18
C LYS A 179 4.76 35.10 22.16
N ILE A 180 4.07 34.60 21.11
CA ILE A 180 4.70 33.81 20.04
C ILE A 180 5.72 34.64 19.26
N GLU A 181 5.40 35.92 18.94
CA GLU A 181 6.33 36.79 18.26
C GLU A 181 7.57 37.11 19.14
N ALA A 182 7.40 37.27 20.45
CA ALA A 182 8.50 37.47 21.38
C ALA A 182 9.43 36.24 21.43
N ILE A 183 8.86 35.03 21.58
CA ILE A 183 9.64 33.79 21.59
C ILE A 183 10.46 33.64 20.29
N ARG A 184 9.86 33.92 19.13
CA ARG A 184 10.55 33.82 17.82
C ARG A 184 11.65 34.86 17.65
N ARG A 185 11.53 36.04 18.29
CA ARG A 185 12.58 37.08 18.27
C ARG A 185 13.77 36.73 19.17
N GLU A 186 13.48 36.17 20.36
CA GLU A 186 14.51 35.84 21.36
C GLU A 186 15.23 34.55 21.03
N ASN A 187 14.52 33.54 20.47
CA ASN A 187 15.02 32.21 20.16
C ASN A 187 14.53 31.74 18.79
N PRO A 188 15.13 32.18 17.66
CA PRO A 188 14.69 31.87 16.31
C PRO A 188 14.64 30.36 15.98
N ASP A 189 15.50 29.55 16.60
CA ASP A 189 15.64 28.13 16.36
C ASP A 189 14.89 27.25 17.37
N SER A 190 14.12 27.85 18.31
CA SER A 190 13.42 27.08 19.35
C SER A 190 11.96 26.80 19.01
N ASP A 191 11.74 25.84 18.11
CA ASP A 191 10.40 25.33 17.81
C ASP A 191 9.71 24.74 19.04
N GLU A 192 10.45 24.16 19.98
CA GLU A 192 9.92 23.53 21.19
C GLU A 192 9.18 24.53 22.09
N MET A 193 9.73 25.73 22.29
CA MET A 193 9.09 26.78 23.09
C MET A 193 7.80 27.31 22.46
N VAL A 194 7.79 27.43 21.13
CA VAL A 194 6.60 27.81 20.35
C VAL A 194 5.52 26.75 20.46
N ILE A 195 5.88 25.47 20.30
CA ILE A 195 4.95 24.34 20.43
C ILE A 195 4.34 24.30 21.83
N LYS A 196 5.16 24.47 22.88
CA LYS A 196 4.67 24.52 24.26
C LYS A 196 3.68 25.67 24.48
N ALA A 197 4.01 26.87 24.00
CA ALA A 197 3.11 28.03 24.14
C ALA A 197 1.78 27.83 23.40
N ARG A 198 1.76 27.10 22.27
CA ARG A 198 0.53 26.71 21.58
C ARG A 198 -0.32 25.77 22.42
N TYR A 199 0.28 24.72 22.99
CA TYR A 199 -0.47 23.78 23.82
C TYR A 199 -1.00 24.43 25.10
N ASP A 200 -0.22 25.29 25.77
CA ASP A 200 -0.68 26.03 26.94
C ASP A 200 -1.95 26.84 26.62
N PHE A 201 -1.98 27.53 25.47
CA PHE A 201 -3.15 28.30 25.05
C PHE A 201 -4.32 27.45 24.59
N ILE A 202 -4.05 26.29 23.95
CA ILE A 202 -5.09 25.30 23.60
C ILE A 202 -5.76 24.78 24.87
N ASP A 203 -5.00 24.46 25.90
CA ASP A 203 -5.52 23.95 27.17
C ASP A 203 -6.41 25.01 27.87
N GLU A 204 -6.03 26.29 27.80
CA GLU A 204 -6.88 27.39 28.26
C GLU A 204 -8.21 27.44 27.50
N ILE A 205 -8.19 27.40 26.14
CA ILE A 205 -9.39 27.40 25.32
C ILE A 205 -10.28 26.19 25.62
N VAL A 206 -9.70 25.01 25.74
CA VAL A 206 -10.43 23.76 25.98
C VAL A 206 -11.07 23.77 27.35
N SER A 207 -10.36 24.24 28.39
CA SER A 207 -10.89 24.31 29.76
C SER A 207 -12.13 25.20 29.87
N GLU A 208 -12.20 26.29 29.09
CA GLU A 208 -13.32 27.25 29.15
C GLU A 208 -14.45 26.92 28.14
N ALA A 209 -14.08 26.50 26.91
CA ALA A 209 -15.05 26.35 25.83
C ALA A 209 -15.61 24.94 25.66
N VAL A 210 -14.96 23.91 26.23
CA VAL A 210 -15.31 22.51 26.06
C VAL A 210 -15.82 21.93 27.37
N THR A 211 -16.93 21.21 27.29
CA THR A 211 -17.49 20.48 28.43
C THR A 211 -17.42 18.99 28.12
N PHE A 212 -16.74 18.24 28.96
CA PHE A 212 -16.69 16.79 28.91
C PHE A 212 -17.72 16.23 29.89
N LYS A 213 -18.77 15.57 29.40
CA LYS A 213 -19.61 14.74 30.26
C LYS A 213 -18.88 13.44 30.52
N SER A 214 -18.67 13.08 31.77
CA SER A 214 -18.16 11.77 32.18
C SER A 214 -19.16 10.72 31.65
N MET A 215 -18.92 10.24 30.47
CA MET A 215 -19.49 9.00 29.99
C MET A 215 -18.56 7.89 30.49
N GLY A 216 -19.12 6.79 31.04
CA GLY A 216 -18.29 5.62 31.41
C GLY A 216 -17.42 5.19 30.21
N GLU A 217 -16.43 4.33 30.45
CA GLU A 217 -15.49 3.85 29.42
C GLU A 217 -16.21 3.56 28.10
N SER A 218 -15.80 4.22 27.03
CA SER A 218 -16.41 4.03 25.72
C SER A 218 -16.11 2.59 25.22
N PHE A 219 -16.92 2.12 24.25
CA PHE A 219 -16.61 0.84 23.59
C PHE A 219 -15.19 0.82 23.02
N ASN A 220 -14.73 1.94 22.47
CA ASN A 220 -13.37 2.08 21.93
C ASN A 220 -12.31 1.86 23.03
N ASP A 221 -12.48 2.46 24.22
CA ASP A 221 -11.54 2.32 25.34
C ASP A 221 -11.47 0.86 25.83
N LYS A 222 -12.62 0.18 25.89
CA LYS A 222 -12.68 -1.24 26.27
C LYS A 222 -12.02 -2.13 25.20
N ALA A 223 -12.28 -1.86 23.94
CA ALA A 223 -11.66 -2.60 22.84
C ALA A 223 -10.15 -2.37 22.80
N ASP A 224 -9.69 -1.13 22.99
CA ASP A 224 -8.27 -0.79 22.99
C ASP A 224 -7.52 -1.39 24.18
N LYS A 225 -8.15 -1.62 25.33
CA LYS A 225 -7.56 -2.38 26.44
C LYS A 225 -7.14 -3.80 26.06
N ILE A 226 -7.82 -4.41 25.09
CA ILE A 226 -7.54 -5.77 24.59
C ILE A 226 -6.69 -5.70 23.33
N LEU A 227 -7.18 -4.97 22.33
CA LEU A 227 -6.59 -4.94 20.98
C LEU A 227 -5.30 -4.12 20.89
N ALA A 228 -5.10 -3.14 21.79
CA ALA A 228 -3.90 -2.32 21.87
C ALA A 228 -3.01 -2.69 23.09
N ASN A 229 -3.27 -3.80 23.75
CA ASN A 229 -2.45 -4.27 24.86
C ASN A 229 -1.07 -4.74 24.37
N GLY A 230 0.01 -4.25 24.96
CA GLY A 230 1.39 -4.53 24.52
C GLY A 230 1.77 -6.03 24.41
N VAL A 231 1.06 -6.94 25.09
CA VAL A 231 1.30 -8.39 25.04
C VAL A 231 0.31 -9.10 24.12
N LEU A 232 -0.99 -8.74 24.20
CA LEU A 232 -2.06 -9.43 23.46
C LEU A 232 -2.23 -8.95 22.02
N ALA A 233 -1.81 -7.74 21.73
CA ALA A 233 -2.05 -7.12 20.44
C ALA A 233 -1.38 -7.87 19.27
N LEU A 234 -0.14 -8.33 19.45
CA LEU A 234 0.58 -9.08 18.41
C LEU A 234 -0.04 -10.46 18.14
N PRO A 235 -0.36 -11.31 19.15
CA PRO A 235 -1.09 -12.55 18.92
C PRO A 235 -2.46 -12.35 18.25
N ILE A 236 -3.23 -11.34 18.68
CA ILE A 236 -4.54 -11.04 18.08
C ILE A 236 -4.37 -10.60 16.61
N PHE A 237 -3.39 -9.76 16.35
CA PHE A 237 -3.09 -9.33 14.98
C PHE A 237 -2.72 -10.52 14.08
N LEU A 238 -1.86 -11.42 14.55
CA LEU A 238 -1.48 -12.63 13.81
C LEU A 238 -2.69 -13.55 13.60
N ALA A 239 -3.59 -13.67 14.57
CA ALA A 239 -4.82 -14.46 14.42
C ALA A 239 -5.77 -13.86 13.37
N ILE A 240 -5.92 -12.53 13.36
CA ILE A 240 -6.73 -11.83 12.33
C ILE A 240 -6.10 -12.00 10.95
N LEU A 241 -4.79 -11.84 10.84
CA LEU A 241 -4.06 -12.02 9.59
C LEU A 241 -4.18 -13.46 9.07
N TYR A 242 -4.05 -14.44 9.96
CA TYR A 242 -4.28 -15.85 9.64
C TYR A 242 -5.71 -16.07 9.11
N GLY A 243 -6.73 -15.49 9.78
CA GLY A 243 -8.11 -15.56 9.29
C GLY A 243 -8.30 -14.94 7.89
N VAL A 244 -7.64 -13.83 7.60
CA VAL A 244 -7.65 -13.22 6.26
C VAL A 244 -7.02 -14.16 5.23
N PHE A 245 -5.91 -14.81 5.56
CA PHE A 245 -5.26 -15.75 4.64
C PHE A 245 -6.09 -17.02 4.44
N GLN A 246 -6.71 -17.56 5.51
CA GLN A 246 -7.63 -18.69 5.39
C GLN A 246 -8.81 -18.40 4.47
N ILE A 247 -9.43 -17.22 4.61
CA ILE A 247 -10.53 -16.79 3.73
C ILE A 247 -10.06 -16.67 2.28
N THR A 248 -8.87 -16.09 2.08
CA THR A 248 -8.34 -15.80 0.73
C THR A 248 -7.85 -17.06 0.03
N PHE A 249 -7.03 -17.88 0.72
CA PHE A 249 -6.27 -18.96 0.10
C PHE A 249 -6.86 -20.37 0.33
N GLU A 250 -7.85 -20.55 1.22
CA GLU A 250 -8.46 -21.86 1.46
C GLU A 250 -9.98 -21.84 1.31
N TRP A 251 -10.69 -20.96 2.04
CA TRP A 251 -12.14 -21.12 2.18
C TRP A 251 -12.95 -20.59 0.99
N ILE A 252 -12.53 -19.47 0.38
CA ILE A 252 -13.30 -18.82 -0.67
C ILE A 252 -12.48 -18.61 -1.94
N GLY A 253 -11.26 -18.10 -1.82
CA GLY A 253 -10.48 -17.70 -2.99
C GLY A 253 -10.00 -18.90 -3.81
N GLN A 254 -9.37 -19.88 -3.15
CA GLN A 254 -8.85 -21.07 -3.83
C GLN A 254 -9.95 -21.87 -4.52
N PRO A 255 -11.09 -22.26 -3.88
CA PRO A 255 -12.13 -23.00 -4.56
C PRO A 255 -12.70 -22.32 -5.81
N ILE A 256 -12.77 -20.99 -5.83
CA ILE A 256 -13.20 -20.25 -7.01
C ILE A 256 -12.11 -20.26 -8.09
N SER A 257 -10.86 -20.14 -7.67
CA SER A 257 -9.68 -20.19 -8.52
C SER A 257 -9.57 -21.55 -9.21
N ASP A 258 -9.71 -22.65 -8.46
CA ASP A 258 -9.65 -24.03 -8.96
C ASP A 258 -10.78 -24.34 -9.95
N ALA A 259 -12.01 -23.92 -9.64
CA ALA A 259 -13.13 -24.04 -10.56
C ALA A 259 -12.90 -23.26 -11.88
N MET A 260 -12.24 -22.10 -11.81
CA MET A 260 -11.85 -21.34 -13.00
C MET A 260 -10.71 -22.01 -13.76
N GLN A 261 -9.75 -22.59 -13.06
CA GLN A 261 -8.64 -23.36 -13.65
C GLN A 261 -9.18 -24.58 -14.38
N GLU A 262 -10.01 -25.40 -13.73
CA GLU A 262 -10.65 -26.58 -14.33
C GLU A 262 -11.45 -26.20 -15.58
N PHE A 263 -12.20 -25.10 -15.54
CA PHE A 263 -12.96 -24.62 -16.70
C PHE A 263 -12.05 -24.14 -17.84
N ILE A 264 -10.99 -23.39 -17.55
CA ILE A 264 -10.11 -22.83 -18.58
C ILE A 264 -9.23 -23.92 -19.19
N SER A 265 -8.57 -24.77 -18.35
CA SER A 265 -7.63 -25.78 -18.81
C SER A 265 -8.31 -27.00 -19.42
N GLY A 266 -9.57 -27.28 -19.08
CA GLY A 266 -10.38 -28.35 -19.64
C GLY A 266 -11.33 -27.86 -20.74
N PRO A 267 -12.66 -27.75 -20.47
CA PRO A 267 -13.70 -27.58 -21.51
C PRO A 267 -13.48 -26.38 -22.43
N PHE A 268 -12.90 -25.29 -21.94
CA PHE A 268 -12.65 -24.09 -22.75
C PHE A 268 -11.49 -24.33 -23.74
N THR A 269 -10.39 -24.89 -23.26
CA THR A 269 -9.20 -25.20 -24.07
C THR A 269 -9.52 -26.27 -25.09
N ASP A 270 -10.25 -27.34 -24.70
CA ASP A 270 -10.67 -28.43 -25.58
C ASP A 270 -11.54 -27.87 -26.71
N TYR A 271 -12.55 -27.07 -26.38
CA TYR A 271 -13.43 -26.44 -27.37
C TYR A 271 -12.66 -25.59 -28.39
N VAL A 272 -11.70 -24.77 -27.91
CA VAL A 272 -10.89 -23.90 -28.79
C VAL A 272 -9.95 -24.75 -29.65
N SER A 273 -9.33 -25.80 -29.09
CA SER A 273 -8.43 -26.72 -29.81
C SER A 273 -9.17 -27.47 -30.91
N GLU A 274 -10.38 -27.97 -30.61
CA GLU A 274 -11.23 -28.66 -31.59
C GLU A 274 -11.66 -27.71 -32.71
N ALA A 275 -12.10 -26.49 -32.37
CA ALA A 275 -12.49 -25.48 -33.35
C ALA A 275 -11.31 -25.05 -34.27
N LEU A 276 -10.09 -24.95 -33.71
CA LEU A 276 -8.89 -24.64 -34.48
C LEU A 276 -8.48 -25.81 -35.39
N ALA A 277 -8.65 -27.04 -34.93
CA ALA A 277 -8.39 -28.25 -35.72
C ALA A 277 -9.39 -28.38 -36.87
N GLU A 278 -10.70 -28.15 -36.63
CA GLU A 278 -11.73 -28.16 -37.68
C GLU A 278 -11.50 -27.07 -38.74
N ALA A 279 -10.93 -25.91 -38.30
CA ALA A 279 -10.59 -24.83 -39.21
C ALA A 279 -9.26 -25.05 -39.97
N GLU A 280 -8.61 -26.20 -39.81
CA GLU A 280 -7.30 -26.55 -40.41
C GLU A 280 -6.23 -25.47 -40.19
N VAL A 281 -6.23 -24.84 -39.01
CA VAL A 281 -5.27 -23.80 -38.66
C VAL A 281 -3.86 -24.39 -38.52
N ALA A 282 -2.84 -23.67 -38.98
CA ALA A 282 -1.46 -24.12 -38.93
C ALA A 282 -1.02 -24.43 -37.49
N GLY A 283 -0.27 -25.54 -37.27
CA GLY A 283 0.10 -26.01 -35.93
C GLY A 283 0.78 -24.97 -35.03
N TRP A 284 1.67 -24.13 -35.58
CA TRP A 284 2.29 -23.03 -34.81
C TRP A 284 1.28 -21.99 -34.30
N MET A 285 0.20 -21.76 -35.04
CA MET A 285 -0.85 -20.84 -34.64
C MET A 285 -1.79 -21.48 -33.60
N GLN A 286 -2.00 -22.80 -33.67
CA GLN A 286 -2.71 -23.53 -32.63
C GLN A 286 -1.95 -23.46 -31.31
N SER A 287 -0.63 -23.74 -31.30
CA SER A 287 0.22 -23.61 -30.12
C SER A 287 0.25 -22.18 -29.60
N LEU A 288 0.35 -21.17 -30.47
CA LEU A 288 0.28 -19.77 -30.03
C LEU A 288 -1.03 -19.46 -29.30
N ILE A 289 -2.15 -19.91 -29.82
CA ILE A 289 -3.47 -19.62 -29.23
C ILE A 289 -3.68 -20.41 -27.95
N VAL A 290 -3.39 -21.71 -27.95
CA VAL A 290 -3.64 -22.59 -26.80
C VAL A 290 -2.58 -22.35 -25.71
N ASP A 291 -1.30 -22.53 -26.02
CA ASP A 291 -0.24 -22.50 -25.03
C ASP A 291 0.18 -21.05 -24.69
N GLY A 292 0.33 -20.22 -25.72
CA GLY A 292 0.77 -18.83 -25.53
C GLY A 292 -0.33 -17.91 -24.98
N ILE A 293 -1.54 -17.94 -25.56
CA ILE A 293 -2.60 -16.98 -25.21
C ILE A 293 -3.50 -17.54 -24.11
N ILE A 294 -4.10 -18.72 -24.30
CA ILE A 294 -5.03 -19.28 -23.31
C ILE A 294 -4.27 -19.64 -22.04
N GLY A 295 -3.13 -20.33 -22.15
CA GLY A 295 -2.28 -20.64 -21.00
C GLY A 295 -1.83 -19.39 -20.26
N GLY A 296 -1.33 -18.37 -20.98
CA GLY A 296 -0.85 -17.14 -20.35
C GLY A 296 -1.94 -16.23 -19.76
N VAL A 297 -3.04 -16.02 -20.48
CA VAL A 297 -4.17 -15.22 -19.98
C VAL A 297 -4.94 -15.99 -18.91
N GLY A 298 -5.10 -17.30 -19.09
CA GLY A 298 -5.72 -18.21 -18.13
C GLY A 298 -5.05 -18.11 -16.76
N ALA A 299 -3.73 -18.20 -16.72
CA ALA A 299 -2.96 -18.04 -15.49
C ALA A 299 -3.26 -16.71 -14.75
N VAL A 300 -3.43 -15.60 -15.48
CA VAL A 300 -3.81 -14.32 -14.86
C VAL A 300 -5.24 -14.37 -14.31
N ILE A 301 -6.17 -14.92 -15.08
CA ILE A 301 -7.61 -14.95 -14.72
C ILE A 301 -7.84 -15.82 -13.48
N ILE A 302 -7.14 -16.92 -13.35
CA ILE A 302 -7.19 -17.84 -12.20
C ILE A 302 -6.83 -17.10 -10.89
N PHE A 303 -5.88 -16.17 -10.90
CA PHE A 303 -5.49 -15.41 -9.73
C PHE A 303 -6.43 -14.24 -9.37
N VAL A 304 -7.37 -13.87 -10.24
CA VAL A 304 -8.27 -12.74 -10.02
C VAL A 304 -9.12 -12.88 -8.75
N PRO A 305 -9.81 -14.01 -8.50
CA PRO A 305 -10.62 -14.18 -7.29
C PRO A 305 -9.82 -13.99 -6.01
N LEU A 306 -8.64 -14.62 -5.93
CA LEU A 306 -7.74 -14.53 -4.78
C LEU A 306 -7.39 -13.07 -4.45
N ILE A 307 -7.03 -12.29 -5.47
CA ILE A 307 -6.63 -10.90 -5.32
C ILE A 307 -7.81 -10.02 -4.91
N PHE A 308 -9.00 -10.23 -5.48
CA PHE A 308 -10.19 -9.46 -5.12
C PHE A 308 -10.62 -9.74 -3.67
N ILE A 309 -10.58 -10.99 -3.23
CA ILE A 309 -10.91 -11.36 -1.84
C ILE A 309 -9.89 -10.79 -0.87
N LEU A 310 -8.60 -10.86 -1.20
CA LEU A 310 -7.55 -10.25 -0.40
C LEU A 310 -7.75 -8.73 -0.25
N PHE A 311 -7.98 -8.02 -1.36
CA PHE A 311 -8.24 -6.58 -1.33
C PHE A 311 -9.50 -6.24 -0.53
N PHE A 312 -10.55 -7.05 -0.65
CA PHE A 312 -11.78 -6.89 0.12
C PHE A 312 -11.52 -7.00 1.62
N CYS A 313 -10.85 -8.06 2.07
CA CYS A 313 -10.52 -8.27 3.47
C CYS A 313 -9.64 -7.14 4.03
N LEU A 314 -8.62 -6.72 3.28
CA LEU A 314 -7.72 -5.65 3.70
C LEU A 314 -8.42 -4.29 3.76
N SER A 315 -9.24 -3.93 2.75
CA SER A 315 -10.02 -2.69 2.75
C SER A 315 -11.09 -2.67 3.85
N PHE A 316 -11.67 -3.84 4.16
CA PHE A 316 -12.58 -3.99 5.28
C PHE A 316 -11.86 -3.72 6.61
N LEU A 317 -10.70 -4.36 6.85
CA LEU A 317 -9.90 -4.16 8.07
C LEU A 317 -9.46 -2.70 8.23
N ASP A 318 -9.02 -2.06 7.15
CA ASP A 318 -8.62 -0.65 7.17
C ASP A 318 -9.81 0.26 7.53
N GLY A 319 -10.96 0.00 6.93
CA GLY A 319 -12.21 0.73 7.21
C GLY A 319 -12.71 0.62 8.66
N THR A 320 -12.36 -0.46 9.38
CA THR A 320 -12.70 -0.63 10.81
C THR A 320 -11.89 0.28 11.73
N GLY A 321 -10.75 0.83 11.29
CA GLY A 321 -9.79 1.56 12.10
C GLY A 321 -8.83 0.67 12.90
N TYR A 322 -8.89 -0.68 12.72
CA TYR A 322 -8.01 -1.62 13.40
C TYR A 322 -6.54 -1.48 12.96
N MET A 323 -6.31 -1.24 11.65
CA MET A 323 -4.95 -1.13 11.10
C MET A 323 -4.14 0.02 11.70
N ALA A 324 -4.79 1.11 12.12
CA ALA A 324 -4.11 2.19 12.83
C ALA A 324 -3.52 1.73 14.19
N ARG A 325 -4.22 0.84 14.91
CA ARG A 325 -3.72 0.26 16.18
C ARG A 325 -2.53 -0.64 15.94
N VAL A 326 -2.61 -1.48 14.92
CA VAL A 326 -1.47 -2.33 14.50
C VAL A 326 -0.24 -1.48 14.21
N ALA A 327 -0.40 -0.41 13.44
CA ALA A 327 0.69 0.52 13.14
C ALA A 327 1.28 1.15 14.41
N PHE A 328 0.44 1.55 15.37
CA PHE A 328 0.87 2.12 16.64
C PHE A 328 1.67 1.13 17.50
N ILE A 329 1.16 -0.11 17.63
CA ILE A 329 1.80 -1.16 18.44
C ILE A 329 3.13 -1.60 17.85
N MET A 330 3.19 -1.68 16.52
CA MET A 330 4.38 -2.14 15.80
C MET A 330 5.43 -1.03 15.59
N ASP A 331 5.11 0.24 15.88
CA ASP A 331 6.04 1.37 15.68
C ASP A 331 7.41 1.18 16.36
N PRO A 332 7.52 0.73 17.63
CA PRO A 332 8.82 0.50 18.25
C PRO A 332 9.65 -0.57 17.53
N VAL A 333 9.00 -1.59 16.96
CA VAL A 333 9.67 -2.67 16.23
C VAL A 333 10.14 -2.15 14.87
N MET A 334 9.26 -1.46 14.15
CA MET A 334 9.56 -0.90 12.82
C MET A 334 10.66 0.17 12.88
N ARG A 335 10.67 1.01 13.91
CA ARG A 335 11.76 2.01 14.11
C ARG A 335 13.12 1.35 14.28
N ARG A 336 13.21 0.19 14.96
CA ARG A 336 14.47 -0.56 15.04
C ARG A 336 14.93 -1.09 13.68
N ALA A 337 14.00 -1.34 12.76
CA ALA A 337 14.31 -1.69 11.38
C ALA A 337 14.60 -0.47 10.48
N GLY A 338 14.43 0.76 10.98
CA GLY A 338 14.62 2.01 10.22
C GLY A 338 13.38 2.48 9.44
N LEU A 339 12.21 1.95 9.80
CA LEU A 339 10.91 2.25 9.20
C LEU A 339 9.98 2.92 10.22
N SER A 340 8.95 3.62 9.76
CA SER A 340 7.86 4.10 10.63
C SER A 340 6.84 2.99 10.88
N GLY A 341 6.06 3.09 11.99
CA GLY A 341 5.02 2.11 12.32
C GLY A 341 3.97 1.92 11.22
N LYS A 342 3.67 2.96 10.44
CA LYS A 342 2.76 2.87 9.29
C LYS A 342 3.23 1.86 8.23
N SER A 343 4.53 1.59 8.16
CA SER A 343 5.10 0.63 7.20
C SER A 343 4.66 -0.82 7.44
N VAL A 344 4.14 -1.12 8.62
CA VAL A 344 3.59 -2.47 8.92
C VAL A 344 2.46 -2.82 7.96
N MET A 345 1.55 -1.87 7.70
CA MET A 345 0.40 -2.12 6.82
C MET A 345 0.80 -2.61 5.43
N PRO A 346 1.62 -1.85 4.65
CA PRO A 346 2.08 -2.33 3.36
C PRO A 346 2.93 -3.59 3.44
N LEU A 347 3.81 -3.72 4.44
CA LEU A 347 4.67 -4.90 4.54
C LEU A 347 3.87 -6.17 4.83
N MET A 348 2.83 -6.11 5.68
CA MET A 348 1.97 -7.27 5.91
C MET A 348 1.22 -7.72 4.65
N MET A 349 0.79 -6.79 3.79
CA MET A 349 0.25 -7.14 2.48
C MET A 349 1.27 -7.89 1.61
N GLY A 350 2.56 -7.67 1.83
CA GLY A 350 3.67 -8.32 1.12
C GLY A 350 3.71 -9.84 1.28
N PHE A 351 3.20 -10.38 2.39
CA PHE A 351 3.07 -11.83 2.58
C PHE A 351 2.02 -12.45 1.66
N GLY A 352 1.01 -11.70 1.26
CA GLY A 352 0.04 -12.16 0.25
C GLY A 352 0.52 -11.85 -1.17
N CYS A 353 0.83 -10.58 -1.45
CA CYS A 353 1.28 -10.12 -2.77
C CYS A 353 2.11 -8.83 -2.66
N GLY A 354 3.25 -8.78 -3.36
CA GLY A 354 4.11 -7.60 -3.39
C GLY A 354 3.47 -6.37 -4.04
N VAL A 355 2.56 -6.55 -4.99
CA VAL A 355 1.91 -5.42 -5.71
C VAL A 355 1.05 -4.55 -4.78
N PRO A 356 0.09 -5.09 -4.01
CA PRO A 356 -0.66 -4.29 -3.03
C PRO A 356 0.23 -3.71 -1.94
N SER A 357 1.28 -4.41 -1.54
CA SER A 357 2.28 -3.91 -0.61
C SER A 357 2.94 -2.63 -1.11
N ILE A 358 3.42 -2.62 -2.35
CA ILE A 358 4.05 -1.46 -2.97
C ILE A 358 3.04 -0.30 -3.13
N ILE A 359 1.80 -0.59 -3.51
CA ILE A 359 0.73 0.42 -3.61
C ILE A 359 0.40 0.99 -2.22
N GLY A 360 0.32 0.14 -1.20
CA GLY A 360 0.06 0.54 0.19
C GLY A 360 1.10 1.49 0.77
N ALA A 361 2.32 1.48 0.25
CA ALA A 361 3.38 2.41 0.65
C ALA A 361 3.05 3.89 0.37
N ARG A 362 1.98 4.19 -0.39
CA ARG A 362 1.44 5.56 -0.53
C ARG A 362 0.99 6.17 0.79
N ALA A 363 0.61 5.34 1.76
CA ALA A 363 0.18 5.80 3.08
C ALA A 363 1.32 6.37 3.95
N MET A 364 2.57 6.31 3.47
CA MET A 364 3.73 6.84 4.18
C MET A 364 3.81 8.36 4.07
N ASP A 365 4.11 9.01 5.19
CA ASP A 365 4.19 10.48 5.28
C ASP A 365 5.49 11.02 4.65
N SER A 366 6.57 10.24 4.66
CA SER A 366 7.86 10.64 4.08
C SER A 366 8.21 9.86 2.81
N ASN A 367 8.86 10.55 1.86
CA ASN A 367 9.39 9.90 0.66
C ASN A 367 10.43 8.83 0.99
N LYS A 368 11.23 9.03 2.05
CA LYS A 368 12.21 8.08 2.53
C LYS A 368 11.53 6.78 2.97
N ASP A 369 10.56 6.87 3.90
CA ASP A 369 9.86 5.69 4.42
C ASP A 369 9.08 4.97 3.32
N ARG A 370 8.48 5.74 2.39
CA ARG A 370 7.79 5.19 1.22
C ARG A 370 8.73 4.35 0.36
N LEU A 371 9.90 4.89 0.00
CA LEU A 371 10.88 4.17 -0.82
C LEU A 371 11.46 2.97 -0.10
N LEU A 372 11.75 3.09 1.21
CA LEU A 372 12.22 1.98 2.02
C LEU A 372 11.19 0.84 2.09
N ALA A 373 9.91 1.17 2.31
CA ALA A 373 8.84 0.18 2.32
C ALA A 373 8.67 -0.50 0.94
N ILE A 374 8.73 0.28 -0.16
CA ILE A 374 8.69 -0.25 -1.53
C ILE A 374 9.85 -1.21 -1.80
N MET A 375 11.07 -0.90 -1.32
CA MET A 375 12.25 -1.75 -1.53
C MET A 375 12.27 -2.98 -0.62
N ALA A 376 11.65 -2.90 0.56
CA ALA A 376 11.57 -4.03 1.50
C ALA A 376 10.49 -5.05 1.12
N ALA A 377 9.35 -4.57 0.59
CA ALA A 377 8.18 -5.39 0.31
C ALA A 377 8.46 -6.65 -0.53
N PRO A 378 9.25 -6.61 -1.62
CA PRO A 378 9.46 -7.80 -2.45
C PRO A 378 10.33 -8.89 -1.81
N PHE A 379 11.04 -8.61 -0.71
CA PHE A 379 11.75 -9.64 0.04
C PHE A 379 10.82 -10.58 0.81
N LEU A 380 9.61 -10.13 1.10
CA LEU A 380 8.62 -10.95 1.79
C LEU A 380 8.11 -12.08 0.88
N THR A 381 7.77 -13.21 1.49
CA THR A 381 7.27 -14.38 0.76
C THR A 381 5.83 -14.12 0.34
N CYS A 382 5.58 -13.97 -0.95
CA CYS A 382 4.21 -13.88 -1.47
C CYS A 382 3.66 -15.27 -1.86
N GLY A 383 2.33 -15.38 -2.05
CA GLY A 383 1.67 -16.63 -2.40
C GLY A 383 2.28 -17.33 -3.62
N ALA A 384 2.70 -16.57 -4.63
CA ALA A 384 3.33 -17.13 -5.84
C ALA A 384 4.73 -17.75 -5.64
N LYS A 385 5.40 -17.47 -4.50
CA LYS A 385 6.68 -18.10 -4.15
C LYS A 385 6.50 -19.40 -3.37
N LEU A 386 5.34 -19.57 -2.72
CA LEU A 386 5.06 -20.72 -1.86
C LEU A 386 5.13 -22.06 -2.61
N PRO A 387 4.54 -22.24 -3.82
CA PRO A 387 4.64 -23.49 -4.57
C PRO A 387 6.08 -23.92 -4.85
N ILE A 388 6.97 -22.99 -5.17
CA ILE A 388 8.40 -23.28 -5.41
C ILE A 388 9.03 -23.85 -4.12
N MET A 389 8.73 -23.22 -2.99
CA MET A 389 9.26 -23.65 -1.69
C MET A 389 8.71 -24.99 -1.27
N ALA A 390 7.40 -25.19 -1.45
CA ALA A 390 6.71 -26.43 -1.11
C ALA A 390 7.24 -27.61 -1.95
N LEU A 391 7.38 -27.42 -3.27
CA LEU A 391 7.90 -28.42 -4.18
C LEU A 391 9.32 -28.87 -3.82
N PHE A 392 10.26 -27.93 -3.72
CA PHE A 392 11.65 -28.25 -3.39
C PHE A 392 11.81 -28.79 -1.96
N ALA A 393 11.00 -28.31 -1.01
CA ALA A 393 11.00 -28.84 0.35
C ALA A 393 10.46 -30.28 0.39
N ALA A 394 9.36 -30.58 -0.33
CA ALA A 394 8.81 -31.94 -0.43
C ALA A 394 9.78 -32.91 -1.10
N MET A 395 10.50 -32.46 -2.16
CA MET A 395 11.47 -33.29 -2.89
C MET A 395 12.70 -33.65 -2.04
N PHE A 396 13.32 -32.68 -1.39
CA PHE A 396 14.62 -32.86 -0.76
C PHE A 396 14.57 -32.97 0.76
N PHE A 397 13.45 -32.61 1.38
CA PHE A 397 13.25 -32.63 2.86
C PHE A 397 11.84 -33.14 3.21
N PRO A 398 11.41 -34.33 2.77
CA PRO A 398 10.03 -34.79 2.96
C PRO A 398 9.59 -34.82 4.43
N ASP A 399 10.49 -35.20 5.35
CA ASP A 399 10.18 -35.28 6.79
C ASP A 399 10.12 -33.89 7.46
N ASP A 400 10.78 -32.87 6.87
CA ASP A 400 10.94 -31.53 7.46
C ASP A 400 10.42 -30.41 6.53
N ALA A 401 9.64 -30.72 5.52
CA ALA A 401 9.21 -29.77 4.49
C ALA A 401 8.59 -28.48 5.06
N ALA A 402 7.68 -28.63 6.04
CA ALA A 402 7.05 -27.47 6.69
C ALA A 402 8.04 -26.59 7.44
N ASN A 403 9.04 -27.19 8.10
CA ASN A 403 10.09 -26.44 8.82
C ASN A 403 10.99 -25.68 7.84
N VAL A 404 11.34 -26.27 6.71
CA VAL A 404 12.14 -25.64 5.64
C VAL A 404 11.39 -24.46 5.06
N VAL A 405 10.12 -24.59 4.70
CA VAL A 405 9.28 -23.49 4.22
C VAL A 405 9.20 -22.37 5.26
N PHE A 406 8.98 -22.71 6.54
CA PHE A 406 8.94 -21.72 7.61
C PHE A 406 10.27 -20.94 7.74
N VAL A 407 11.40 -21.62 7.63
CA VAL A 407 12.72 -20.96 7.62
C VAL A 407 12.85 -20.00 6.44
N MET A 408 12.34 -20.35 5.25
CA MET A 408 12.34 -19.44 4.10
C MET A 408 11.53 -18.16 4.35
N TYR A 409 10.40 -18.24 5.05
CA TYR A 409 9.66 -17.05 5.49
C TYR A 409 10.50 -16.16 6.42
N ILE A 410 11.19 -16.75 7.38
CA ILE A 410 12.10 -16.01 8.29
C ILE A 410 13.22 -15.35 7.49
N VAL A 411 13.83 -16.05 6.55
CA VAL A 411 14.88 -15.49 5.67
C VAL A 411 14.37 -14.26 4.94
N GLY A 412 13.17 -14.30 4.37
CA GLY A 412 12.54 -13.16 3.72
C GLY A 412 12.40 -11.94 4.63
N VAL A 413 11.87 -12.15 5.85
CA VAL A 413 11.70 -11.08 6.85
C VAL A 413 13.05 -10.49 7.29
N VAL A 414 14.02 -11.35 7.59
CA VAL A 414 15.37 -10.92 8.02
C VAL A 414 16.03 -10.10 6.91
N MET A 415 15.94 -10.56 5.67
CA MET A 415 16.51 -9.85 4.53
C MET A 415 15.80 -8.52 4.24
N ALA A 416 14.48 -8.43 4.44
CA ALA A 416 13.76 -7.17 4.38
C ALA A 416 14.27 -6.16 5.41
N ILE A 417 14.52 -6.58 6.65
CA ILE A 417 15.07 -5.74 7.72
C ILE A 417 16.50 -5.30 7.41
N ILE A 418 17.35 -6.24 6.99
CA ILE A 418 18.76 -5.94 6.62
C ILE A 418 18.80 -4.96 5.45
N SER A 419 18.01 -5.21 4.42
CA SER A 419 17.89 -4.36 3.23
C SER A 419 17.46 -2.94 3.61
N THR A 420 16.44 -2.81 4.46
CA THR A 420 15.94 -1.52 4.92
C THR A 420 17.02 -0.73 5.68
N LYS A 421 17.73 -1.38 6.61
CA LYS A 421 18.83 -0.75 7.35
C LYS A 421 19.97 -0.32 6.42
N LEU A 422 20.35 -1.18 5.50
CA LEU A 422 21.43 -0.90 4.54
C LEU A 422 21.07 0.30 3.64
N LEU A 423 19.85 0.30 3.08
CA LEU A 423 19.38 1.38 2.21
C LEU A 423 19.18 2.70 2.97
N SER A 424 18.68 2.65 4.21
CA SER A 424 18.52 3.83 5.06
C SER A 424 19.85 4.46 5.44
N ALA A 425 20.90 3.65 5.65
CA ALA A 425 22.23 4.13 5.99
C ALA A 425 23.02 4.65 4.77
N SER A 426 22.77 4.09 3.56
CA SER A 426 23.58 4.36 2.36
C SER A 426 22.91 5.31 1.38
N VAL A 427 21.78 4.91 0.79
CA VAL A 427 21.14 5.58 -0.37
C VAL A 427 20.06 6.56 0.05
N LEU A 428 19.26 6.19 1.04
CA LEU A 428 18.05 6.92 1.46
C LEU A 428 18.27 7.59 2.83
N LYS A 429 19.28 8.48 2.90
CA LYS A 429 19.58 9.26 4.11
C LYS A 429 18.51 10.32 4.34
N GLY A 430 18.12 10.53 5.60
CA GLY A 430 17.15 11.56 6.02
C GLY A 430 16.70 11.33 7.46
N GLU A 431 16.12 12.34 8.07
CA GLU A 431 15.57 12.25 9.41
C GLU A 431 14.29 11.41 9.41
N ASN A 432 14.09 10.66 10.49
CA ASN A 432 12.85 9.94 10.71
C ASN A 432 11.80 10.95 11.18
N THR A 433 10.72 11.08 10.43
CA THR A 433 9.57 11.91 10.84
C THR A 433 9.01 11.42 12.16
N ALA A 434 8.69 12.36 13.05
CA ALA A 434 7.99 12.03 14.29
C ALA A 434 6.63 11.42 13.94
N PHE A 435 6.39 10.21 14.46
CA PHE A 435 5.16 9.47 14.18
C PHE A 435 4.06 9.98 15.11
N MET A 436 3.17 10.80 14.59
CA MET A 436 1.90 11.14 15.24
C MET A 436 0.77 10.39 14.55
N LEU A 437 0.30 9.31 15.15
CA LEU A 437 -0.84 8.56 14.66
C LEU A 437 -2.08 8.84 15.50
N GLU A 438 -3.13 9.29 14.84
CA GLU A 438 -4.46 9.28 15.44
C GLU A 438 -5.02 7.87 15.37
N LEU A 439 -5.52 7.39 16.49
CA LEU A 439 -6.30 6.17 16.52
C LEU A 439 -7.76 6.53 16.18
N PRO A 440 -8.22 6.28 14.95
CA PRO A 440 -9.60 6.56 14.58
C PRO A 440 -10.54 5.69 15.43
N PRO A 441 -11.77 6.12 15.74
CA PRO A 441 -12.71 5.27 16.46
C PRO A 441 -13.02 4.01 15.66
N TYR A 442 -13.28 2.89 16.37
CA TYR A 442 -13.78 1.69 15.70
C TYR A 442 -15.13 1.96 15.09
N ARG A 443 -15.28 1.61 13.84
CA ARG A 443 -16.53 1.74 13.11
C ARG A 443 -16.76 0.55 12.19
N ILE A 444 -18.01 0.21 11.94
CA ILE A 444 -18.37 -0.72 10.88
C ILE A 444 -18.16 0.03 9.56
N PRO A 445 -17.30 -0.46 8.66
CA PRO A 445 -17.03 0.21 7.40
C PRO A 445 -18.28 0.21 6.51
N ASP A 446 -18.43 1.24 5.70
CA ASP A 446 -19.49 1.28 4.68
C ASP A 446 -19.17 0.27 3.57
N MET A 447 -19.99 -0.77 3.45
CA MET A 447 -19.78 -1.86 2.50
C MET A 447 -19.69 -1.38 1.05
N LYS A 448 -20.43 -0.32 0.69
CA LYS A 448 -20.35 0.26 -0.65
C LYS A 448 -18.97 0.85 -0.92
N SER A 449 -18.41 1.56 0.05
CA SER A 449 -17.06 2.13 -0.05
C SER A 449 -15.99 1.03 -0.12
N VAL A 450 -16.11 -0.02 0.68
CA VAL A 450 -15.20 -1.18 0.65
C VAL A 450 -15.22 -1.86 -0.72
N LEU A 451 -16.42 -2.12 -1.27
CA LEU A 451 -16.56 -2.74 -2.58
C LEU A 451 -16.02 -1.87 -3.72
N LEU A 452 -16.25 -0.56 -3.68
CA LEU A 452 -15.69 0.36 -4.68
C LEU A 452 -14.17 0.42 -4.61
N GLU A 453 -13.62 0.48 -3.41
CA GLU A 453 -12.17 0.49 -3.22
C GLU A 453 -11.52 -0.84 -3.67
N THR A 454 -12.16 -1.97 -3.35
CA THR A 454 -11.76 -3.31 -3.82
C THR A 454 -11.75 -3.36 -5.35
N TRP A 455 -12.83 -2.86 -5.98
CA TRP A 455 -12.94 -2.81 -7.44
C TRP A 455 -11.86 -1.94 -8.09
N ASP A 456 -11.60 -0.76 -7.55
CA ASP A 456 -10.59 0.16 -8.10
C ASP A 456 -9.18 -0.42 -7.99
N LYS A 457 -8.84 -1.05 -6.86
CA LYS A 457 -7.57 -1.76 -6.66
C LYS A 457 -7.45 -2.97 -7.58
N GLY A 458 -8.50 -3.81 -7.64
CA GLY A 458 -8.56 -5.01 -8.47
C GLY A 458 -8.51 -4.71 -9.97
N LYS A 459 -9.30 -3.74 -10.46
CA LYS A 459 -9.26 -3.28 -11.85
C LYS A 459 -7.87 -2.76 -12.22
N GLY A 460 -7.24 -1.99 -11.32
CA GLY A 460 -5.88 -1.50 -11.52
C GLY A 460 -4.85 -2.63 -11.69
N TYR A 461 -5.02 -3.73 -10.96
CA TYR A 461 -4.22 -4.94 -11.11
C TYR A 461 -4.50 -5.63 -12.44
N LEU A 462 -5.77 -5.93 -12.76
CA LEU A 462 -6.19 -6.64 -13.96
C LEU A 462 -5.65 -6.01 -15.25
N VAL A 463 -5.79 -4.68 -15.39
CA VAL A 463 -5.33 -3.98 -16.60
C VAL A 463 -3.81 -4.04 -16.72
N LYS A 464 -3.07 -3.91 -15.62
CA LYS A 464 -1.60 -3.92 -15.66
C LYS A 464 -1.03 -5.32 -15.80
N ALA A 465 -1.51 -6.26 -14.98
CA ALA A 465 -1.05 -7.64 -15.01
C ALA A 465 -1.44 -8.30 -16.33
N GLY A 466 -2.71 -8.17 -16.74
CA GLY A 466 -3.21 -8.76 -17.98
C GLY A 466 -2.41 -8.33 -19.20
N THR A 467 -2.09 -7.04 -19.36
CA THR A 467 -1.34 -6.58 -20.54
C THR A 467 0.12 -7.00 -20.52
N ILE A 468 0.80 -6.90 -19.37
CA ILE A 468 2.25 -7.16 -19.28
C ILE A 468 2.52 -8.67 -19.24
N ILE A 469 1.72 -9.42 -18.49
CA ILE A 469 1.88 -10.87 -18.40
C ILE A 469 1.52 -11.52 -19.75
N PHE A 470 0.42 -11.07 -20.40
CA PHE A 470 0.08 -11.54 -21.74
C PHE A 470 1.24 -11.40 -22.73
N ALA A 471 1.81 -10.19 -22.83
CA ALA A 471 2.95 -9.97 -23.71
C ALA A 471 4.17 -10.83 -23.33
N GLY A 472 4.36 -11.04 -22.03
CA GLY A 472 5.44 -11.88 -21.51
C GLY A 472 5.24 -13.36 -21.82
N CYS A 473 4.02 -13.88 -21.65
CA CYS A 473 3.72 -15.28 -21.97
C CYS A 473 3.90 -15.57 -23.47
N VAL A 474 3.41 -14.69 -24.34
CA VAL A 474 3.65 -14.81 -25.79
C VAL A 474 5.13 -14.78 -26.12
N LEU A 475 5.92 -13.94 -25.42
CA LEU A 475 7.37 -13.91 -25.61
C LEU A 475 8.05 -15.19 -25.14
N ILE A 476 7.69 -15.73 -23.96
CA ILE A 476 8.27 -16.98 -23.44
C ILE A 476 7.88 -18.16 -24.34
N TRP A 477 6.61 -18.23 -24.76
CA TRP A 477 6.16 -19.21 -25.73
C TRP A 477 7.04 -19.15 -27.00
N PHE A 478 7.21 -17.96 -27.59
CA PHE A 478 8.04 -17.79 -28.79
C PHE A 478 9.49 -18.23 -28.55
N LEU A 479 10.07 -17.88 -27.40
CA LEU A 479 11.43 -18.28 -27.07
C LEU A 479 11.55 -19.78 -26.78
N GLY A 480 10.50 -20.43 -26.29
CA GLY A 480 10.47 -21.86 -25.98
C GLY A 480 10.26 -22.75 -27.19
N ASP A 481 9.42 -22.30 -28.15
CA ASP A 481 9.00 -23.12 -29.29
C ASP A 481 9.79 -22.85 -30.58
N PHE A 482 10.64 -21.82 -30.60
CA PHE A 482 11.39 -21.42 -31.80
C PHE A 482 12.90 -21.37 -31.59
N ASN A 483 13.62 -21.64 -32.71
CA ASN A 483 15.05 -21.35 -32.87
C ASN A 483 15.31 -20.68 -34.23
N SER A 484 16.60 -20.52 -34.61
CA SER A 484 16.99 -19.90 -35.88
C SER A 484 16.55 -20.70 -37.13
N SER A 485 16.16 -21.95 -36.97
CA SER A 485 15.73 -22.86 -38.06
C SER A 485 14.21 -22.95 -38.19
N GLY A 486 13.45 -22.44 -37.23
CA GLY A 486 11.99 -22.50 -37.20
C GLY A 486 11.44 -22.99 -35.87
N MET A 487 10.26 -23.60 -35.89
CA MET A 487 9.64 -24.25 -34.74
C MET A 487 10.41 -25.52 -34.37
N VAL A 488 10.67 -25.71 -33.08
CA VAL A 488 11.42 -26.88 -32.58
C VAL A 488 10.48 -27.90 -31.95
N GLU A 489 10.84 -29.18 -32.08
CA GLU A 489 10.12 -30.26 -31.40
C GLU A 489 10.67 -30.49 -29.98
N ASP A 490 11.98 -30.21 -29.77
CA ASP A 490 12.64 -30.35 -28.49
C ASP A 490 13.02 -28.95 -27.95
N MET A 491 12.49 -28.60 -26.80
CA MET A 491 12.72 -27.30 -26.15
C MET A 491 14.21 -27.06 -25.83
N SER A 492 15.03 -28.13 -25.75
CA SER A 492 16.49 -27.99 -25.54
C SER A 492 17.21 -27.31 -26.71
N GLU A 493 16.63 -27.26 -27.90
CA GLU A 493 17.15 -26.59 -29.08
C GLU A 493 16.62 -25.16 -29.26
N SER A 494 15.75 -24.69 -28.35
CA SER A 494 15.05 -23.42 -28.44
C SER A 494 15.96 -22.20 -28.11
N PHE A 495 15.46 -21.01 -28.45
CA PHE A 495 16.08 -19.76 -27.99
C PHE A 495 16.08 -19.67 -26.45
N LEU A 496 15.05 -20.16 -25.78
CA LEU A 496 14.96 -20.16 -24.32
C LEU A 496 16.08 -21.01 -23.71
N ALA A 497 16.35 -22.19 -24.26
CA ALA A 497 17.46 -23.05 -23.82
C ALA A 497 18.83 -22.38 -24.03
N SER A 498 19.02 -21.71 -25.18
CA SER A 498 20.25 -20.99 -25.47
C SER A 498 20.49 -19.83 -24.47
N ILE A 499 19.45 -19.04 -24.18
CA ILE A 499 19.53 -17.96 -23.19
C ILE A 499 19.68 -18.55 -21.77
N GLY A 500 18.92 -19.62 -21.45
CA GLY A 500 19.02 -20.36 -20.20
C GLY A 500 20.44 -20.85 -19.93
N SER A 501 21.10 -21.42 -20.95
CA SER A 501 22.50 -21.87 -20.87
C SER A 501 23.46 -20.72 -20.58
N ALA A 502 23.26 -19.56 -21.20
CA ALA A 502 24.08 -18.38 -20.94
C ALA A 502 23.90 -17.86 -19.50
N VAL A 503 22.66 -17.89 -18.99
CA VAL A 503 22.34 -17.49 -17.61
C VAL A 503 22.83 -18.54 -16.60
N ALA A 504 22.80 -19.82 -16.93
CA ALA A 504 23.28 -20.92 -16.09
C ALA A 504 24.74 -20.75 -15.65
N VAL A 505 25.58 -20.18 -16.52
CA VAL A 505 27.00 -19.90 -16.19
C VAL A 505 27.14 -19.02 -14.93
N ILE A 506 26.20 -18.07 -14.72
CA ILE A 506 26.20 -17.18 -13.55
C ILE A 506 25.95 -17.99 -12.26
N PHE A 507 25.24 -19.12 -12.34
CA PHE A 507 24.85 -19.99 -11.24
C PHE A 507 25.71 -21.23 -11.07
N ALA A 508 26.76 -21.41 -11.87
CA ALA A 508 27.65 -22.55 -11.77
C ALA A 508 28.26 -22.75 -10.36
N PHE A 509 28.52 -21.64 -9.65
CA PHE A 509 29.05 -21.67 -8.28
C PHE A 509 28.02 -21.82 -7.18
N HIS A 510 26.71 -21.91 -7.52
CA HIS A 510 25.59 -22.02 -6.60
C HIS A 510 25.03 -23.45 -6.50
N GLY A 511 25.56 -24.37 -7.30
CA GLY A 511 25.13 -25.76 -7.35
C GLY A 511 23.88 -26.03 -8.21
N PHE A 512 23.31 -25.02 -8.89
CA PHE A 512 22.15 -25.14 -9.77
C PHE A 512 22.37 -24.47 -11.15
N GLY A 513 23.54 -24.63 -11.71
CA GLY A 513 23.94 -24.04 -13.00
C GLY A 513 23.53 -24.87 -14.21
N SER A 514 22.29 -25.36 -14.30
CA SER A 514 21.74 -26.02 -15.47
C SER A 514 20.98 -25.05 -16.36
N TRP A 515 20.82 -25.35 -17.66
CA TRP A 515 20.09 -24.49 -18.57
C TRP A 515 18.59 -24.43 -18.25
N GLU A 516 18.03 -25.51 -17.74
CA GLU A 516 16.63 -25.60 -17.29
C GLU A 516 16.38 -24.62 -16.14
N THR A 517 17.30 -24.60 -15.18
CA THR A 517 17.23 -23.62 -14.06
C THR A 517 17.38 -22.20 -14.56
N GLY A 518 18.27 -21.96 -15.53
CA GLY A 518 18.42 -20.65 -16.17
C GLY A 518 17.14 -20.20 -16.86
N ALA A 519 16.50 -21.09 -17.62
CA ALA A 519 15.20 -20.84 -18.26
C ALA A 519 14.09 -20.56 -17.22
N ALA A 520 14.02 -21.37 -16.17
CA ALA A 520 13.04 -21.19 -15.07
C ALA A 520 13.22 -19.86 -14.33
N VAL A 521 14.46 -19.41 -14.10
CA VAL A 521 14.73 -18.09 -13.50
C VAL A 521 14.24 -16.94 -14.38
N ILE A 522 14.38 -17.07 -15.71
CA ILE A 522 13.89 -16.06 -16.67
C ILE A 522 12.37 -16.01 -16.66
N SER A 523 11.68 -17.16 -16.77
CA SER A 523 10.23 -17.23 -16.73
C SER A 523 9.67 -16.68 -15.41
N GLY A 524 10.34 -16.95 -14.29
CA GLY A 524 9.98 -16.45 -12.97
C GLY A 524 10.14 -14.92 -12.77
N ILE A 525 10.75 -14.19 -13.70
CA ILE A 525 10.70 -12.70 -13.70
C ILE A 525 9.33 -12.22 -14.20
N LEU A 526 8.69 -12.95 -15.08
CA LEU A 526 7.34 -12.63 -15.54
C LEU A 526 6.33 -12.91 -14.43
N ALA A 527 6.31 -14.16 -13.97
CA ALA A 527 5.44 -14.61 -12.89
C ALA A 527 6.20 -15.68 -12.08
N LYS A 528 6.17 -15.57 -10.75
CA LYS A 528 6.98 -16.47 -9.89
C LYS A 528 6.52 -17.92 -9.96
N GLU A 529 5.23 -18.14 -10.05
CA GLU A 529 4.60 -19.44 -10.22
C GLU A 529 5.07 -20.17 -11.50
N SER A 530 5.40 -19.44 -12.55
CA SER A 530 5.90 -20.02 -13.79
C SER A 530 7.22 -20.79 -13.65
N ILE A 531 7.94 -20.61 -12.55
CA ILE A 531 9.15 -21.40 -12.26
C ILE A 531 8.80 -22.87 -12.13
N VAL A 532 7.73 -23.20 -11.39
CA VAL A 532 7.29 -24.59 -11.14
C VAL A 532 6.83 -25.22 -12.44
N SER A 533 5.95 -24.54 -13.17
CA SER A 533 5.46 -25.04 -14.48
C SER A 533 6.59 -25.21 -15.50
N THR A 534 7.53 -24.24 -15.59
CA THR A 534 8.69 -24.33 -16.49
C THR A 534 9.58 -25.53 -16.12
N ILE A 535 9.89 -25.71 -14.84
CA ILE A 535 10.69 -26.85 -14.38
C ILE A 535 9.95 -28.16 -14.70
N GLY A 536 8.66 -28.26 -14.42
CA GLY A 536 7.86 -29.45 -14.72
C GLY A 536 7.94 -29.84 -16.18
N VAL A 537 7.64 -28.93 -17.08
CA VAL A 537 7.69 -29.16 -18.54
C VAL A 537 9.10 -29.55 -18.99
N LEU A 538 10.14 -28.86 -18.51
CA LEU A 538 11.53 -29.15 -18.89
C LEU A 538 12.03 -30.53 -18.41
N TYR A 539 11.46 -31.05 -17.33
CA TYR A 539 11.77 -32.40 -16.83
C TYR A 539 10.73 -33.45 -17.25
N GLY A 540 9.88 -33.12 -18.25
CA GLY A 540 9.04 -34.09 -18.96
C GLY A 540 7.66 -34.35 -18.36
N LEU A 541 7.18 -33.44 -17.49
CA LEU A 541 5.82 -33.49 -16.95
C LEU A 541 4.94 -32.51 -17.72
N ALA A 542 3.93 -33.02 -18.44
CA ALA A 542 3.05 -32.19 -19.25
C ALA A 542 2.09 -31.33 -18.43
N ASP A 543 1.71 -31.79 -17.23
CA ASP A 543 0.79 -31.09 -16.33
C ASP A 543 1.38 -31.07 -14.91
N VAL A 544 2.10 -29.99 -14.58
CA VAL A 544 2.50 -29.70 -13.19
C VAL A 544 1.59 -28.62 -12.66
N SER A 545 0.66 -29.00 -11.76
CA SER A 545 -0.11 -28.00 -11.06
C SER A 545 0.83 -27.16 -10.16
N ALA A 546 0.65 -25.85 -10.17
CA ALA A 546 1.40 -24.94 -9.29
C ALA A 546 0.81 -24.94 -7.85
N ASP A 547 -0.08 -25.87 -7.52
CA ASP A 547 -0.77 -25.93 -6.24
C ASP A 547 0.09 -26.62 -5.17
N ALA A 548 0.12 -26.01 -3.99
CA ALA A 548 0.90 -26.53 -2.88
C ALA A 548 0.35 -27.87 -2.33
N GLU A 549 -0.92 -28.19 -2.59
CA GLU A 549 -1.56 -29.43 -2.17
C GLU A 549 -1.05 -30.65 -2.95
N ASP A 550 -0.78 -30.47 -4.26
CA ASP A 550 -0.25 -31.52 -5.13
C ASP A 550 1.29 -31.58 -5.13
N ALA A 551 1.93 -30.73 -4.31
CA ALA A 551 3.40 -30.62 -4.28
C ALA A 551 4.11 -31.93 -3.94
N VAL A 552 3.51 -32.80 -3.13
CA VAL A 552 4.11 -34.08 -2.73
C VAL A 552 4.09 -35.07 -3.88
N GLU A 553 2.94 -35.22 -4.57
CA GLU A 553 2.79 -36.14 -5.73
C GLU A 553 3.67 -35.67 -6.89
N THR A 554 3.65 -34.38 -7.18
CA THR A 554 4.52 -33.74 -8.18
C THR A 554 6.00 -33.92 -7.84
N ALA A 555 6.37 -33.80 -6.56
CA ALA A 555 7.74 -33.99 -6.09
C ALA A 555 8.25 -35.41 -6.29
N GLU A 556 7.43 -36.44 -5.95
CA GLU A 556 7.77 -37.84 -6.18
C GLU A 556 7.99 -38.13 -7.68
N LEU A 557 7.14 -37.58 -8.54
CA LEU A 557 7.25 -37.76 -9.99
C LEU A 557 8.50 -37.08 -10.55
N LEU A 558 8.80 -35.83 -10.15
CA LEU A 558 9.99 -35.07 -10.56
C LEU A 558 11.29 -35.72 -10.09
N MET A 559 11.29 -36.37 -8.94
CA MET A 559 12.45 -37.10 -8.45
C MET A 559 12.81 -38.27 -9.39
N THR A 560 11.82 -38.88 -10.07
CA THR A 560 12.04 -39.99 -10.99
C THR A 560 12.44 -39.55 -12.40
N THR A 561 12.14 -38.31 -12.80
CA THR A 561 12.35 -37.75 -14.15
C THR A 561 13.71 -37.09 -14.40
N GLY A 562 14.65 -37.18 -13.46
CA GLY A 562 16.00 -36.65 -13.63
C GLY A 562 16.28 -35.36 -12.86
N MET A 563 15.27 -34.66 -12.34
CA MET A 563 15.48 -33.47 -11.47
C MET A 563 16.21 -33.84 -10.17
N GLY A 564 15.93 -35.03 -9.61
CA GLY A 564 16.63 -35.54 -8.43
C GLY A 564 18.13 -35.73 -8.63
N SER A 565 18.60 -35.93 -9.89
CA SER A 565 20.04 -35.97 -10.23
C SER A 565 20.64 -34.61 -10.53
N ALA A 566 19.83 -33.61 -10.88
CA ALA A 566 20.25 -32.25 -11.21
C ALA A 566 20.46 -31.37 -9.97
N PHE A 567 19.79 -31.68 -8.86
CA PHE A 567 19.89 -30.94 -7.61
C PHE A 567 20.34 -31.85 -6.47
N THR A 568 21.17 -31.29 -5.56
CA THR A 568 21.41 -31.85 -4.22
C THR A 568 20.57 -31.09 -3.20
N ALA A 569 20.41 -31.63 -1.98
CA ALA A 569 19.68 -30.94 -0.92
C ALA A 569 20.22 -29.53 -0.64
N LEU A 570 21.56 -29.37 -0.67
CA LEU A 570 22.21 -28.07 -0.49
C LEU A 570 21.93 -27.11 -1.66
N SER A 571 21.98 -27.59 -2.91
CA SER A 571 21.68 -26.77 -4.07
C SER A 571 20.19 -26.38 -4.15
N ALA A 572 19.29 -27.26 -3.67
CA ALA A 572 17.88 -26.97 -3.54
C ALA A 572 17.61 -25.80 -2.53
N ILE A 573 18.25 -25.82 -1.36
CA ILE A 573 18.21 -24.71 -0.41
C ILE A 573 18.74 -23.43 -1.04
N SER A 574 19.88 -23.51 -1.74
CA SER A 574 20.48 -22.36 -2.42
C SER A 574 19.53 -21.76 -3.46
N PHE A 575 18.87 -22.61 -4.26
CA PHE A 575 17.89 -22.19 -5.25
C PHE A 575 16.62 -21.59 -4.62
N MET A 576 16.10 -22.21 -3.55
CA MET A 576 14.96 -21.65 -2.80
C MET A 576 15.28 -20.25 -2.26
N ILE A 577 16.45 -20.05 -1.66
CA ILE A 577 16.90 -18.73 -1.17
C ILE A 577 17.02 -17.73 -2.32
N PHE A 578 17.62 -18.16 -3.45
CA PHE A 578 17.71 -17.31 -4.62
C PHE A 578 16.34 -16.92 -5.13
N SER A 579 15.43 -17.88 -5.35
CA SER A 579 14.08 -17.65 -5.85
C SER A 579 13.24 -16.79 -4.89
N GLN A 580 13.51 -16.87 -3.58
CA GLN A 580 12.87 -16.03 -2.55
C GLN A 580 13.29 -14.56 -2.67
N LEU A 581 14.57 -14.30 -2.90
CA LEU A 581 15.15 -12.96 -2.76
C LEU A 581 15.35 -12.20 -4.07
N TYR A 582 15.39 -12.90 -5.22
CA TYR A 582 15.73 -12.25 -6.50
C TYR A 582 14.63 -11.33 -7.02
N THR A 583 14.94 -10.63 -8.10
CA THR A 583 14.09 -9.65 -8.79
C THR A 583 12.60 -9.99 -8.71
N PRO A 584 11.75 -9.08 -8.27
CA PRO A 584 10.31 -9.32 -8.17
C PRO A 584 9.68 -9.49 -9.55
N CYS A 585 8.45 -10.01 -9.58
CA CYS A 585 7.72 -10.20 -10.83
C CYS A 585 7.54 -8.86 -11.58
N ILE A 586 7.36 -8.95 -12.90
CA ILE A 586 7.29 -7.77 -13.78
C ILE A 586 6.16 -6.80 -13.38
N THR A 587 5.05 -7.31 -12.86
CA THR A 587 3.93 -6.51 -12.35
C THR A 587 4.35 -5.68 -11.13
N ALA A 588 5.13 -6.27 -10.22
CA ALA A 588 5.69 -5.55 -9.09
C ALA A 588 6.72 -4.49 -9.53
N LEU A 589 7.59 -4.82 -10.49
CA LEU A 589 8.52 -3.85 -11.09
C LEU A 589 7.81 -2.67 -11.73
N GLY A 590 6.75 -2.93 -12.52
CA GLY A 590 5.90 -1.89 -13.11
C GLY A 590 5.22 -1.02 -12.06
N THR A 591 4.85 -1.62 -10.92
CA THR A 591 4.28 -0.89 -9.79
C THR A 591 5.34 -0.05 -9.07
N ILE A 592 6.55 -0.58 -8.85
CA ILE A 592 7.70 0.19 -8.32
C ILE A 592 7.98 1.42 -9.19
N LYS A 593 8.02 1.26 -10.53
CA LYS A 593 8.20 2.37 -11.47
C LYS A 593 7.20 3.50 -11.23
N LYS A 594 5.94 3.15 -10.99
CA LYS A 594 4.86 4.12 -10.76
C LYS A 594 4.94 4.75 -9.38
N GLU A 595 5.08 3.93 -8.33
CA GLU A 595 4.98 4.38 -6.93
C GLU A 595 6.27 5.02 -6.41
N ALA A 596 7.44 4.59 -6.89
CA ALA A 596 8.72 5.19 -6.52
C ALA A 596 9.11 6.42 -7.36
N GLY A 597 8.28 6.79 -8.37
CA GLY A 597 8.46 8.02 -9.14
C GLY A 597 9.46 7.91 -10.30
N GLY A 598 9.67 6.71 -10.88
CA GLY A 598 10.44 6.62 -12.12
C GLY A 598 11.14 5.29 -12.39
N ALA A 599 11.60 5.13 -13.62
CA ALA A 599 12.30 3.93 -14.07
C ALA A 599 13.63 3.68 -13.32
N LYS A 600 14.27 4.74 -12.82
CA LYS A 600 15.51 4.63 -12.04
C LYS A 600 15.36 3.71 -10.84
N TRP A 601 14.28 3.87 -10.07
CA TRP A 601 14.03 3.05 -8.89
C TRP A 601 13.61 1.62 -9.24
N MET A 602 12.91 1.44 -10.36
CA MET A 602 12.57 0.12 -10.89
C MET A 602 13.84 -0.67 -11.23
N VAL A 603 14.74 -0.07 -12.02
CA VAL A 603 16.01 -0.72 -12.41
C VAL A 603 16.90 -0.94 -11.20
N PHE A 604 16.99 0.05 -10.30
CA PHE A 604 17.75 -0.09 -9.06
C PHE A 604 17.22 -1.26 -8.22
N SER A 605 15.90 -1.37 -8.03
CA SER A 605 15.30 -2.48 -7.28
C SER A 605 15.59 -3.84 -7.92
N ALA A 606 15.45 -3.96 -9.24
CA ALA A 606 15.70 -5.19 -9.96
C ALA A 606 17.16 -5.66 -9.77
N LEU A 607 18.13 -4.78 -10.02
CA LEU A 607 19.55 -5.10 -9.90
C LEU A 607 19.99 -5.33 -8.46
N TYR A 608 19.50 -4.52 -7.54
CA TYR A 608 19.82 -4.64 -6.12
C TYR A 608 19.33 -5.98 -5.55
N MET A 609 18.08 -6.35 -5.82
CA MET A 609 17.51 -7.61 -5.34
C MET A 609 18.19 -8.81 -5.99
N PHE A 610 18.49 -8.75 -7.29
CA PHE A 610 19.25 -9.79 -7.97
C PHE A 610 20.64 -9.98 -7.32
N ALA A 611 21.36 -8.88 -7.08
CA ALA A 611 22.68 -8.95 -6.45
C ALA A 611 22.60 -9.52 -5.01
N VAL A 612 21.62 -9.10 -4.22
CA VAL A 612 21.41 -9.64 -2.87
C VAL A 612 21.10 -11.13 -2.91
N ALA A 613 20.18 -11.56 -3.78
CA ALA A 613 19.82 -12.96 -3.95
C ALA A 613 21.03 -13.81 -4.36
N TRP A 614 21.78 -13.31 -5.34
CA TRP A 614 22.98 -13.98 -5.85
C TRP A 614 24.05 -14.13 -4.75
N ILE A 615 24.35 -13.06 -4.00
CA ILE A 615 25.35 -13.10 -2.92
C ILE A 615 24.92 -14.05 -1.81
N VAL A 616 23.66 -13.94 -1.35
CA VAL A 616 23.18 -14.74 -0.21
C VAL A 616 23.12 -16.22 -0.56
N SER A 617 22.57 -16.57 -1.74
CA SER A 617 22.51 -17.97 -2.19
C SER A 617 23.92 -18.56 -2.40
N LEU A 618 24.87 -17.78 -2.94
CA LEU A 618 26.26 -18.19 -3.08
C LEU A 618 26.91 -18.48 -1.72
N ILE A 619 26.72 -17.58 -0.75
CA ILE A 619 27.27 -17.76 0.61
C ILE A 619 26.71 -19.03 1.22
N VAL A 620 25.39 -19.25 1.16
CA VAL A 620 24.76 -20.43 1.74
C VAL A 620 25.29 -21.71 1.09
N TYR A 621 25.39 -21.75 -0.24
CA TYR A 621 25.93 -22.92 -0.93
C TYR A 621 27.40 -23.19 -0.59
N GLN A 622 28.25 -22.17 -0.64
CA GLN A 622 29.69 -22.35 -0.40
C GLN A 622 29.99 -22.69 1.07
N VAL A 623 29.27 -22.04 2.00
CA VAL A 623 29.42 -22.37 3.44
C VAL A 623 28.89 -23.78 3.73
N GLY A 624 27.72 -24.15 3.16
CA GLY A 624 27.18 -25.51 3.32
C GLY A 624 28.15 -26.57 2.81
N ARG A 625 28.76 -26.35 1.64
CA ARG A 625 29.78 -27.23 1.07
C ARG A 625 31.03 -27.35 1.96
N LEU A 626 31.48 -26.22 2.53
CA LEU A 626 32.64 -26.24 3.45
C LEU A 626 32.34 -26.97 4.76
N LEU A 627 31.08 -26.99 5.18
CA LEU A 627 30.62 -27.74 6.37
C LEU A 627 30.34 -29.22 6.08
N GLY A 628 30.49 -29.68 4.82
CA GLY A 628 30.29 -31.07 4.43
C GLY A 628 28.84 -31.45 4.17
N PHE A 629 27.94 -30.49 3.96
CA PHE A 629 26.59 -30.75 3.44
C PHE A 629 26.65 -30.90 1.92
N GLU A 630 26.11 -32.01 1.40
CA GLU A 630 25.97 -32.27 -0.04
C GLU A 630 24.52 -32.26 -0.50
#